data_db9aa8a17ce47e188d3d14c059bf9f35
#
_entry.id   db9aa8a17ce47e188d3d14c059bf9f35
#
_cell.length_a   1.000
_cell.length_b   1.000
_cell.length_c   1.000
_cell.angle_alpha   90.00
_cell.angle_beta   90.00
_cell.angle_gamma   90.00
#
_symmetry.space_group_name_H-M   'P 1'
#
loop_
_entity.id
_entity.type
_entity.pdbx_description
1 polymer ?
#
loop_
_entity_poly.entity_id
_entity_poly.type
_entity_poly.pdbx_seq_one_letter_code
_entity_poly.pdbx_strand_id
1 'polypeptide(L)'
;MIVHKTALLSALTTALLASAGVQAGEPLKALGAGEGQLDIIAWPGYIERGESDKAYDWVTGFEKQTGCKVNVKSAATSDEMVSLMAKGGYDLVTASGDASLRLIAGKRVQPINLDLIPNWKN
;
A
#
# COMPACT_ATOMS: atom_id res chain seq x y z
N MET A 1 -43.92 -25.36 50.91
CA MET A 1 -42.49 -25.27 50.53
C MET A 1 -42.43 -25.16 49.02
N ILE A 2 -42.36 -23.92 48.51
CA ILE A 2 -42.46 -23.62 47.06
C ILE A 2 -41.06 -23.34 46.54
N VAL A 3 -40.56 -24.19 45.64
CA VAL A 3 -39.24 -24.07 45.05
C VAL A 3 -39.38 -23.30 43.73
N HIS A 4 -38.84 -22.07 43.66
CA HIS A 4 -38.77 -21.26 42.44
C HIS A 4 -37.54 -21.68 41.65
N LYS A 5 -37.78 -22.24 40.45
CA LYS A 5 -36.72 -22.45 39.45
C LYS A 5 -36.52 -21.18 38.61
N THR A 6 -35.44 -20.46 38.87
CA THR A 6 -34.99 -19.38 38.02
C THR A 6 -34.24 -19.96 36.83
N ALA A 7 -34.81 -19.75 35.62
CA ALA A 7 -34.13 -20.06 34.36
C ALA A 7 -33.23 -18.90 33.96
N LEU A 8 -31.91 -19.14 33.94
CA LEU A 8 -30.92 -18.21 33.35
C LEU A 8 -30.95 -18.37 31.82
N LEU A 9 -31.45 -17.34 31.13
CA LEU A 9 -31.28 -17.21 29.69
C LEU A 9 -29.87 -16.63 29.44
N SER A 10 -28.94 -17.45 28.96
CA SER A 10 -27.68 -17.01 28.43
C SER A 10 -27.86 -16.48 27.00
N ALA A 11 -27.85 -15.17 26.82
CA ALA A 11 -27.83 -14.55 25.50
C ALA A 11 -26.39 -14.67 24.93
N LEU A 12 -26.24 -15.56 23.97
CA LEU A 12 -25.00 -15.72 23.20
C LEU A 12 -24.94 -14.63 22.11
N THR A 13 -24.28 -13.51 22.40
CA THR A 13 -24.00 -12.46 21.41
C THR A 13 -22.88 -12.92 20.48
N THR A 14 -23.25 -13.41 19.31
CA THR A 14 -22.30 -13.70 18.22
C THR A 14 -21.83 -12.38 17.61
N ALA A 15 -20.63 -11.93 17.98
CA ALA A 15 -19.95 -10.82 17.31
C ALA A 15 -19.52 -11.31 15.92
N LEU A 16 -20.23 -10.89 14.85
CA LEU A 16 -19.74 -11.01 13.49
C LEU A 16 -18.55 -10.06 13.33
N LEU A 17 -17.34 -10.60 13.35
CA LEU A 17 -16.15 -9.93 12.84
C LEU A 17 -16.29 -9.82 11.32
N ALA A 18 -16.80 -8.70 10.85
CA ALA A 18 -16.72 -8.34 9.44
C ALA A 18 -15.22 -8.13 9.12
N SER A 19 -14.58 -9.16 8.57
CA SER A 19 -13.31 -9.00 7.89
C SER A 19 -13.56 -8.09 6.69
N ALA A 20 -13.20 -6.81 6.82
CA ALA A 20 -13.11 -5.89 5.70
C ALA A 20 -12.00 -6.43 4.78
N GLY A 21 -12.37 -7.27 3.83
CA GLY A 21 -11.50 -7.66 2.74
C GLY A 21 -11.10 -6.37 2.03
N VAL A 22 -9.80 -6.13 1.88
CA VAL A 22 -9.29 -5.07 1.03
C VAL A 22 -9.73 -5.39 -0.40
N GLN A 23 -10.85 -4.81 -0.80
CA GLN A 23 -11.34 -4.86 -2.15
C GLN A 23 -10.50 -3.85 -2.93
N ALA A 24 -9.92 -4.24 -4.08
CA ALA A 24 -9.33 -3.27 -4.98
C ALA A 24 -10.39 -2.20 -5.26
N GLY A 25 -10.24 -1.05 -4.59
CA GLY A 25 -11.27 -0.02 -4.55
C GLY A 25 -11.38 0.73 -5.87
N GLU A 26 -12.41 1.57 -5.98
CA GLU A 26 -12.42 2.60 -7.03
C GLU A 26 -11.23 3.55 -6.84
N PRO A 27 -10.72 4.17 -7.92
CA PRO A 27 -9.68 5.19 -7.83
C PRO A 27 -10.07 6.29 -6.85
N LEU A 28 -9.09 6.83 -6.12
CA LEU A 28 -9.32 7.97 -5.24
C LEU A 28 -9.94 9.13 -6.01
N LYS A 29 -10.95 9.76 -5.43
CA LYS A 29 -11.63 10.93 -6.03
C LYS A 29 -10.95 12.25 -5.66
N ALA A 30 -10.17 12.27 -4.58
CA ALA A 30 -9.43 13.43 -4.12
C ALA A 30 -8.21 12.95 -3.30
N LEU A 31 -7.18 13.79 -3.25
CA LEU A 31 -6.04 13.59 -2.37
C LEU A 31 -6.45 13.90 -0.93
N GLY A 32 -6.12 13.02 0.00
CA GLY A 32 -6.23 13.25 1.43
C GLY A 32 -5.01 13.97 2.00
N ALA A 33 -4.97 14.12 3.33
CA ALA A 33 -3.76 14.53 4.03
C ALA A 33 -2.71 13.44 3.86
N GLY A 34 -1.49 13.83 3.47
CA GLY A 34 -0.36 12.90 3.37
C GLY A 34 0.10 12.44 4.76
N GLU A 35 0.59 11.23 4.86
CA GLU A 35 1.18 10.68 6.10
C GLU A 35 2.64 11.12 6.33
N GLY A 36 3.24 11.83 5.36
CA GLY A 36 4.58 12.38 5.45
C GLY A 36 5.69 11.40 5.06
N GLN A 37 5.36 10.23 4.57
CA GLN A 37 6.31 9.25 4.07
C GLN A 37 5.76 8.50 2.85
N LEU A 38 6.68 7.85 2.12
CA LEU A 38 6.39 7.03 0.95
C LEU A 38 7.31 5.80 0.98
N ASP A 39 6.72 4.63 1.14
CA ASP A 39 7.43 3.36 1.21
C ASP A 39 7.38 2.64 -0.14
N ILE A 40 8.55 2.50 -0.79
CA ILE A 40 8.67 2.00 -2.17
C ILE A 40 9.45 0.69 -2.20
N ILE A 41 8.92 -0.33 -2.89
CA ILE A 41 9.71 -1.48 -3.34
C ILE A 41 10.22 -1.17 -4.74
N ALA A 42 11.54 -1.24 -4.94
CA ALA A 42 12.12 -0.90 -6.23
C ALA A 42 13.24 -1.83 -6.66
N TRP A 43 13.44 -1.92 -7.97
CA TRP A 43 14.66 -2.48 -8.52
C TRP A 43 15.87 -1.68 -8.05
N PRO A 44 17.04 -2.32 -7.82
CA PRO A 44 18.26 -1.60 -7.55
C PRO A 44 18.52 -0.53 -8.62
N GLY A 45 18.85 0.70 -8.20
CA GLY A 45 19.13 1.81 -9.09
C GLY A 45 17.90 2.56 -9.65
N TYR A 46 16.67 2.18 -9.30
CA TYR A 46 15.47 2.86 -9.81
C TYR A 46 15.09 4.10 -8.98
N ILE A 47 15.40 4.10 -7.70
CA ILE A 47 15.11 5.22 -6.79
C ILE A 47 16.43 5.69 -6.20
N GLU A 48 17.00 6.71 -6.83
CA GLU A 48 18.37 7.16 -6.56
C GLU A 48 18.41 8.47 -5.74
N ARG A 49 19.34 8.51 -4.76
CA ARG A 49 19.67 9.66 -3.90
C ARG A 49 21.07 10.21 -4.17
N GLY A 50 21.68 9.88 -5.29
CA GLY A 50 23.08 10.22 -5.55
C GLY A 50 24.08 9.37 -4.77
N GLU A 51 23.70 8.17 -4.35
CA GLU A 51 24.58 7.24 -3.61
C GLU A 51 25.63 6.62 -4.53
N SER A 52 25.23 6.21 -5.73
CA SER A 52 26.13 5.67 -6.76
C SER A 52 26.80 6.77 -7.58
N ASP A 53 26.05 7.79 -7.97
CA ASP A 53 26.52 8.96 -8.69
C ASP A 53 25.66 10.17 -8.29
N LYS A 54 26.30 11.25 -7.86
CA LYS A 54 25.64 12.49 -7.42
C LYS A 54 24.81 13.18 -8.52
N ALA A 55 25.05 12.85 -9.79
CA ALA A 55 24.24 13.32 -10.90
C ALA A 55 22.84 12.67 -10.93
N TYR A 56 22.68 11.53 -10.27
CA TYR A 56 21.42 10.79 -10.20
C TYR A 56 20.80 10.92 -8.80
N ASP A 57 20.23 12.08 -8.52
CA ASP A 57 19.48 12.34 -7.29
C ASP A 57 18.16 13.04 -7.62
N TRP A 58 17.10 12.32 -7.70
CA TRP A 58 15.74 12.84 -7.84
C TRP A 58 14.90 12.72 -6.55
N VAL A 59 15.40 12.04 -5.54
CA VAL A 59 14.68 11.84 -4.28
C VAL A 59 14.88 13.04 -3.35
N THR A 60 16.10 13.52 -3.19
CA THR A 60 16.40 14.62 -2.24
C THR A 60 15.63 15.90 -2.58
N GLY A 61 15.49 16.21 -3.88
CA GLY A 61 14.71 17.36 -4.34
C GLY A 61 13.23 17.23 -3.99
N PHE A 62 12.66 16.05 -4.22
CA PHE A 62 11.27 15.74 -3.88
C PHE A 62 11.02 15.85 -2.36
N GLU A 63 11.87 15.26 -1.54
CA GLU A 63 11.74 15.32 -0.08
C GLU A 63 11.80 16.74 0.46
N LYS A 64 12.72 17.57 -0.08
CA LYS A 64 12.83 18.99 0.28
C LYS A 64 11.59 19.81 -0.09
N GLN A 65 11.04 19.54 -1.26
CA GLN A 65 9.87 20.26 -1.79
C GLN A 65 8.59 19.90 -1.08
N THR A 66 8.41 18.62 -0.74
CA THR A 66 7.13 18.09 -0.24
C THR A 66 7.11 17.85 1.26
N GLY A 67 8.28 17.70 1.89
CA GLY A 67 8.40 17.21 3.27
C GLY A 67 8.09 15.72 3.42
N CYS A 68 7.83 15.01 2.31
CA CYS A 68 7.51 13.59 2.31
C CYS A 68 8.79 12.76 2.26
N LYS A 69 9.03 11.93 3.27
CA LYS A 69 10.21 11.07 3.36
C LYS A 69 10.03 9.85 2.45
N VAL A 70 11.03 9.55 1.62
CA VAL A 70 11.03 8.37 0.76
C VAL A 70 11.87 7.26 1.38
N ASN A 71 11.25 6.12 1.66
CA ASN A 71 11.90 4.91 2.12
C ASN A 71 11.93 3.89 0.97
N VAL A 72 13.09 3.29 0.71
CA VAL A 72 13.23 2.35 -0.41
C VAL A 72 13.65 0.98 0.09
N LYS A 73 12.89 -0.03 -0.28
CA LYS A 73 13.24 -1.44 -0.14
C LYS A 73 13.64 -1.97 -1.51
N SER A 74 14.93 -2.20 -1.72
CA SER A 74 15.40 -2.85 -2.95
C SER A 74 14.98 -4.31 -2.97
N ALA A 75 14.48 -4.76 -4.13
CA ALA A 75 14.16 -6.15 -4.43
C ALA A 75 14.71 -6.49 -5.82
N ALA A 76 15.39 -7.63 -5.92
CA ALA A 76 16.10 -8.03 -7.13
C ALA A 76 15.27 -8.91 -8.08
N THR A 77 14.11 -9.39 -7.63
CA THR A 77 13.25 -10.27 -8.43
C THR A 77 11.77 -9.87 -8.33
N SER A 78 11.01 -10.17 -9.40
CA SER A 78 9.56 -9.99 -9.42
C SER A 78 8.84 -10.78 -8.34
N ASP A 79 9.31 -11.98 -8.02
CA ASP A 79 8.72 -12.83 -6.98
C ASP A 79 8.90 -12.23 -5.58
N GLU A 80 10.06 -11.65 -5.31
CA GLU A 80 10.31 -10.92 -4.06
C GLU A 80 9.38 -9.72 -3.95
N MET A 81 9.21 -8.94 -5.02
CA MET A 81 8.31 -7.78 -5.04
C MET A 81 6.87 -8.16 -4.77
N VAL A 82 6.36 -9.21 -5.43
CA VAL A 82 5.01 -9.72 -5.18
C VAL A 82 4.85 -10.20 -3.73
N SER A 83 5.85 -10.88 -3.19
CA SER A 83 5.84 -11.36 -1.81
C SER A 83 5.84 -10.22 -0.78
N LEU A 84 6.63 -9.17 -1.02
CA LEU A 84 6.68 -7.98 -0.17
C LEU A 84 5.34 -7.21 -0.21
N MET A 85 4.78 -6.98 -1.40
CA MET A 85 3.46 -6.35 -1.54
C MET A 85 2.34 -7.17 -0.86
N ALA A 86 2.45 -8.50 -0.85
CA ALA A 86 1.50 -9.35 -0.14
C ALA A 86 1.56 -9.19 1.39
N LYS A 87 2.73 -8.87 1.94
CA LYS A 87 2.91 -8.59 3.39
C LYS A 87 2.33 -7.23 3.78
N GLY A 88 2.23 -6.30 2.83
CA GLY A 88 1.77 -4.92 3.07
C GLY A 88 2.86 -3.99 3.62
N GLY A 89 2.46 -2.74 3.89
CA GLY A 89 3.36 -1.70 4.41
C GLY A 89 4.20 -1.01 3.33
N TYR A 90 3.74 -1.06 2.07
CA TYR A 90 4.35 -0.36 0.95
C TYR A 90 3.28 0.33 0.10
N ASP A 91 3.61 1.51 -0.40
CA ASP A 91 2.72 2.36 -1.20
C ASP A 91 2.91 2.14 -2.69
N LEU A 92 4.16 1.93 -3.12
CA LEU A 92 4.53 1.77 -4.51
C LEU A 92 5.44 0.56 -4.72
N VAL A 93 5.38 0.00 -5.92
CA VAL A 93 6.30 -1.02 -6.38
C VAL A 93 6.65 -0.81 -7.84
N THR A 94 7.94 -0.88 -8.18
CA THR A 94 8.38 -1.05 -9.57
C THR A 94 8.32 -2.54 -9.89
N ALA A 95 7.56 -2.92 -10.90
CA ALA A 95 7.34 -4.33 -11.18
C ALA A 95 7.40 -4.61 -12.67
N SER A 96 7.88 -5.80 -13.06
CA SER A 96 7.76 -6.31 -14.42
C SER A 96 6.30 -6.60 -14.78
N GLY A 97 6.00 -6.74 -16.08
CA GLY A 97 4.63 -6.92 -16.55
C GLY A 97 3.93 -8.16 -15.96
N ASP A 98 4.65 -9.26 -15.79
CA ASP A 98 4.13 -10.47 -15.16
C ASP A 98 3.79 -10.26 -13.67
N ALA A 99 4.67 -9.58 -12.93
CA ALA A 99 4.41 -9.23 -11.53
C ALA A 99 3.24 -8.26 -11.41
N SER A 100 3.12 -7.27 -12.29
CA SER A 100 1.98 -6.35 -12.34
C SER A 100 0.65 -7.09 -12.50
N LEU A 101 0.59 -8.05 -13.42
CA LEU A 101 -0.62 -8.88 -13.61
C LEU A 101 -0.96 -9.69 -12.36
N ARG A 102 0.03 -10.25 -11.69
CA ARG A 102 -0.16 -11.01 -10.43
C ARG A 102 -0.67 -10.11 -9.30
N LEU A 103 -0.13 -8.91 -9.18
CA LEU A 103 -0.55 -7.93 -8.17
C LEU A 103 -1.99 -7.45 -8.41
N ILE A 104 -2.35 -7.19 -9.68
CA ILE A 104 -3.73 -6.83 -10.06
C ILE A 104 -4.69 -7.98 -9.77
N ALA A 105 -4.37 -9.19 -10.23
CA ALA A 105 -5.21 -10.38 -10.00
C ALA A 105 -5.35 -10.69 -8.50
N GLY A 106 -4.30 -10.48 -7.73
CA GLY A 106 -4.27 -10.65 -6.27
C GLY A 106 -4.90 -9.49 -5.50
N LYS A 107 -5.42 -8.45 -6.18
CA LYS A 107 -5.99 -7.24 -5.57
C LYS A 107 -5.02 -6.57 -4.57
N ARG A 108 -3.73 -6.54 -4.90
CA ARG A 108 -2.67 -5.95 -4.06
C ARG A 108 -2.31 -4.53 -4.48
N VAL A 109 -2.86 -4.07 -5.58
CA VAL A 109 -2.73 -2.71 -6.09
C VAL A 109 -4.11 -2.17 -6.46
N GLN A 110 -4.24 -0.86 -6.47
CA GLN A 110 -5.49 -0.16 -6.81
C GLN A 110 -5.34 0.63 -8.10
N PRO A 111 -6.43 0.92 -8.82
CA PRO A 111 -6.40 1.82 -9.96
C PRO A 111 -5.97 3.22 -9.54
N ILE A 112 -5.20 3.89 -10.40
CA ILE A 112 -4.76 5.28 -10.21
C ILE A 112 -5.77 6.22 -10.86
N ASN A 113 -6.13 7.30 -10.17
CA ASN A 113 -6.88 8.40 -10.76
C ASN A 113 -5.90 9.37 -11.45
N LEU A 114 -5.84 9.32 -12.76
CA LEU A 114 -4.91 10.12 -13.55
C LEU A 114 -5.21 11.63 -13.48
N ASP A 115 -6.46 12.02 -13.19
CA ASP A 115 -6.84 13.43 -13.04
C ASP A 115 -6.22 14.09 -11.80
N LEU A 116 -5.78 13.28 -10.84
CA LEU A 116 -5.06 13.74 -9.65
C LEU A 116 -3.54 13.86 -9.87
N ILE A 117 -3.03 13.52 -11.04
CA ILE A 117 -1.60 13.55 -11.38
C ILE A 117 -1.36 14.61 -12.49
N PRO A 118 -1.06 15.86 -12.13
CA PRO A 118 -0.93 16.96 -13.11
C PRO A 118 0.07 16.66 -14.23
N ASN A 119 1.16 15.98 -13.89
CA ASN A 119 2.27 15.68 -14.83
C ASN A 119 2.04 14.43 -15.69
N TRP A 120 0.91 13.76 -15.56
CA TRP A 120 0.63 12.55 -16.34
C TRP A 120 0.51 12.83 -17.86
N LYS A 121 0.13 14.03 -18.23
CA LYS A 121 -0.11 14.44 -19.60
C LYS A 121 1.10 15.09 -20.29
N ASN A 122 2.25 15.16 -19.60
CA ASN A 122 3.49 15.80 -20.10
C ASN A 122 4.45 14.79 -20.71
#